data_324e7f8592b9f3956a6dfa276c9199e6
#
_entry.id   324e7f8592b9f3956a6dfa276c9199e6
#
_cell.length_a   1.000
_cell.length_b   1.000
_cell.length_c   1.000
_cell.angle_alpha   90.00
_cell.angle_beta   90.00
_cell.angle_gamma   90.00
#
_symmetry.space_group_name_H-M   'P 1'
#
loop_
_entity.id
_entity.type
_entity.pdbx_description
1 polymer ?
#
loop_
_entity_poly.entity_id
_entity_poly.type
_entity_poly.pdbx_seq_one_letter_code
_entity_poly.pdbx_strand_id
1 'polypeptide(L)'
;MKNERQIFIKEIIKNFSKSKKKIPSKFHYDLKGSKYFEKITTAKEYYITRIEKKILKKIAKKINTTFKDFTSFVEFGSGSTDKISILLNKKVKYYIPLDISFDFIRESSKKLHRNFPNLKIIPTYCDYNKFISLPNKITKIKIGFFLGSSIGNFYNGEEKIFLKNAKKTLGKNSYLFVGADLIKNKNILEKAYNDSGGFAARFNLNLVRRMNNEINTKLKINDFKYISKLNMPKSTMQSFIVSKKKQKFFINGKKFVLKKNEKIQTETSKKFTFSSFKKLAKSSGWKVNRFWCDEKNYYAVFLLSS
;
A
#
# COMPACT_ATOMS: atom_id res chain seq x y z
N MET A 1 15.65 -11.83 5.09
CA MET A 1 16.68 -10.96 4.46
C MET A 1 17.36 -11.56 3.22
N LYS A 2 18.04 -12.73 3.25
CA LYS A 2 18.65 -13.31 2.02
C LYS A 2 17.63 -13.57 0.91
N ASN A 3 16.44 -14.07 1.23
CA ASN A 3 15.40 -14.38 0.24
C ASN A 3 14.79 -13.11 -0.40
N GLU A 4 14.58 -12.05 0.36
CA GLU A 4 14.01 -10.77 -0.14
C GLU A 4 14.95 -10.08 -1.12
N ARG A 5 16.26 -10.04 -0.81
CA ARG A 5 17.28 -9.51 -1.71
C ARG A 5 17.29 -10.26 -3.03
N GLN A 6 17.20 -11.60 -3.00
CA GLN A 6 17.16 -12.40 -4.22
C GLN A 6 15.90 -12.15 -5.05
N ILE A 7 14.74 -11.99 -4.39
CA ILE A 7 13.48 -11.61 -5.05
C ILE A 7 13.61 -10.25 -5.72
N PHE A 8 14.20 -9.27 -5.01
CA PHE A 8 14.44 -7.93 -5.56
C PHE A 8 15.34 -7.98 -6.79
N ILE A 9 16.47 -8.68 -6.72
CA ILE A 9 17.41 -8.87 -7.85
C ILE A 9 16.68 -9.47 -9.06
N LYS A 10 15.96 -10.58 -8.87
CA LYS A 10 15.23 -11.27 -9.95
C LYS A 10 14.20 -10.36 -10.60
N GLU A 11 13.44 -9.61 -9.80
CA GLU A 11 12.42 -8.67 -10.31
C GLU A 11 13.05 -7.50 -11.05
N ILE A 12 14.17 -6.95 -10.58
CA ILE A 12 14.88 -5.87 -11.29
C ILE A 12 15.40 -6.38 -12.63
N ILE A 13 16.10 -7.52 -12.67
CA ILE A 13 16.61 -8.10 -13.92
C ILE A 13 15.45 -8.31 -14.92
N LYS A 14 14.36 -8.97 -14.49
CA LYS A 14 13.18 -9.24 -15.30
C LYS A 14 12.56 -7.97 -15.90
N ASN A 15 12.45 -6.92 -15.09
CA ASN A 15 11.75 -5.70 -15.51
C ASN A 15 12.66 -4.73 -16.27
N PHE A 16 13.96 -4.72 -16.01
CA PHE A 16 14.91 -3.89 -16.75
C PHE A 16 15.30 -4.49 -18.10
N SER A 17 15.05 -5.77 -18.33
CA SER A 17 15.19 -6.42 -19.65
C SER A 17 14.05 -6.08 -20.61
N LYS A 18 12.99 -5.40 -20.14
CA LYS A 18 11.87 -4.97 -20.98
C LYS A 18 12.10 -3.58 -21.55
N SER A 19 11.44 -3.27 -22.68
CA SER A 19 11.45 -1.91 -23.27
C SER A 19 10.91 -0.85 -22.31
N LYS A 20 9.81 -1.15 -21.61
CA LYS A 20 9.23 -0.29 -20.57
C LYS A 20 9.68 -0.80 -19.20
N LYS A 21 10.66 -0.13 -18.64
CA LYS A 21 11.25 -0.51 -17.36
C LYS A 21 10.34 -0.14 -16.19
N LYS A 22 10.27 -0.99 -15.18
CA LYS A 22 9.53 -0.73 -13.94
C LYS A 22 10.23 -1.34 -12.73
N ILE A 23 9.95 -0.79 -11.56
CA ILE A 23 10.25 -1.38 -10.26
C ILE A 23 8.92 -1.54 -9.55
N PRO A 24 8.51 -2.76 -9.17
CA PRO A 24 7.26 -2.98 -8.45
C PRO A 24 7.18 -2.15 -7.16
N SER A 25 6.03 -1.54 -6.88
CA SER A 25 5.83 -0.59 -5.78
C SER A 25 6.13 -1.16 -4.39
N LYS A 26 5.99 -2.47 -4.21
CA LYS A 26 6.35 -3.16 -2.95
C LYS A 26 7.82 -2.93 -2.52
N PHE A 27 8.70 -2.65 -3.47
CA PHE A 27 10.11 -2.40 -3.18
C PHE A 27 10.42 -0.99 -2.66
N HIS A 28 9.44 -0.09 -2.59
CA HIS A 28 9.61 1.18 -1.88
C HIS A 28 9.78 1.00 -0.37
N TYR A 29 9.17 -0.05 0.21
CA TYR A 29 8.95 -0.20 1.64
C TYR A 29 10.06 -0.97 2.36
N ASP A 30 11.34 -0.59 2.12
CA ASP A 30 12.39 -0.86 3.09
C ASP A 30 12.20 0.05 4.31
N LEU A 31 12.96 -0.15 5.38
CA LEU A 31 12.85 0.66 6.61
C LEU A 31 12.93 2.17 6.34
N LYS A 32 13.82 2.59 5.42
CA LYS A 32 13.99 4.00 5.06
C LYS A 32 12.84 4.51 4.21
N GLY A 33 12.38 3.72 3.25
CA GLY A 33 11.23 4.03 2.42
C GLY A 33 9.96 4.17 3.26
N SER A 34 9.72 3.26 4.20
CA SER A 34 8.60 3.35 5.14
C SER A 34 8.61 4.66 5.93
N LYS A 35 9.79 5.10 6.42
CA LYS A 35 9.95 6.40 7.08
C LYS A 35 9.69 7.59 6.14
N TYR A 36 10.06 7.51 4.86
CA TYR A 36 9.71 8.54 3.89
C TYR A 36 8.20 8.56 3.63
N PHE A 37 7.56 7.39 3.54
CA PHE A 37 6.12 7.31 3.36
C PHE A 37 5.37 7.95 4.55
N GLU A 38 5.81 7.72 5.78
CA GLU A 38 5.25 8.42 6.95
C GLU A 38 5.31 9.94 6.77
N LYS A 39 6.44 10.49 6.28
CA LYS A 39 6.55 11.93 5.99
C LYS A 39 5.60 12.38 4.89
N ILE A 40 5.38 11.57 3.84
CA ILE A 40 4.36 11.84 2.81
C ILE A 40 2.98 11.97 3.47
N THR A 41 2.63 11.08 4.40
CA THR A 41 1.31 11.10 5.05
C THR A 41 1.04 12.37 5.86
N THR A 42 2.08 13.11 6.24
CA THR A 42 1.97 14.39 6.98
C THR A 42 2.01 15.61 6.04
N ALA A 43 2.35 15.44 4.77
CA ALA A 43 2.42 16.54 3.82
C ALA A 43 1.05 17.21 3.61
N LYS A 44 1.03 18.54 3.50
CA LYS A 44 -0.20 19.34 3.34
C LYS A 44 -0.99 18.93 2.09
N GLU A 45 -0.30 18.61 1.02
CA GLU A 45 -0.90 18.23 -0.27
C GLU A 45 -1.45 16.79 -0.26
N TYR A 46 -0.92 15.92 0.61
CA TYR A 46 -1.33 14.52 0.69
C TYR A 46 -2.59 14.35 1.55
N TYR A 47 -3.74 14.63 0.96
CA TYR A 47 -5.05 14.62 1.63
C TYR A 47 -5.52 13.22 2.05
N ILE A 48 -5.05 12.17 1.40
CA ILE A 48 -5.53 10.77 1.53
C ILE A 48 -5.58 10.34 3.00
N THR A 49 -4.48 10.43 3.72
CA THR A 49 -4.40 9.99 5.12
C THR A 49 -5.32 10.80 6.04
N ARG A 50 -5.38 12.12 5.84
CA ARG A 50 -6.23 12.99 6.69
C ARG A 50 -7.70 12.71 6.51
N ILE A 51 -8.15 12.53 5.26
CA ILE A 51 -9.55 12.22 4.95
C ILE A 51 -9.90 10.83 5.45
N GLU A 52 -9.05 9.84 5.18
CA GLU A 52 -9.27 8.48 5.65
C GLU A 52 -9.42 8.42 7.18
N LYS A 53 -8.49 9.04 7.94
CA LYS A 53 -8.59 9.10 9.40
C LYS A 53 -9.91 9.75 9.88
N LYS A 54 -10.42 10.80 9.22
CA LYS A 54 -11.73 11.40 9.54
C LYS A 54 -12.87 10.40 9.32
N ILE A 55 -12.85 9.67 8.21
CA ILE A 55 -13.84 8.64 7.89
C ILE A 55 -13.76 7.50 8.92
N LEU A 56 -12.55 7.02 9.25
CA LEU A 56 -12.36 5.94 10.22
C LEU A 56 -12.88 6.32 11.62
N LYS A 57 -12.74 7.57 12.06
CA LYS A 57 -13.36 8.06 13.32
C LYS A 57 -14.89 7.95 13.30
N LYS A 58 -15.54 8.24 12.15
CA LYS A 58 -16.99 8.06 11.98
C LYS A 58 -17.38 6.57 11.99
N ILE A 59 -16.55 5.72 11.40
CA ILE A 59 -16.76 4.25 11.32
C ILE A 59 -16.57 3.60 12.69
N ALA A 60 -15.60 4.04 13.50
CA ALA A 60 -15.28 3.45 14.80
C ALA A 60 -16.51 3.32 15.72
N LYS A 61 -17.35 4.37 15.78
CA LYS A 61 -18.59 4.35 16.55
C LYS A 61 -19.55 3.23 16.09
N LYS A 62 -19.57 2.93 14.77
CA LYS A 62 -20.47 1.93 14.18
C LYS A 62 -19.91 0.51 14.28
N ILE A 63 -18.60 0.33 14.17
CA ILE A 63 -17.96 -0.98 14.36
C ILE A 63 -18.33 -1.54 15.74
N ASN A 64 -18.28 -0.69 16.77
CA ASN A 64 -18.58 -1.07 18.16
C ASN A 64 -20.00 -1.56 18.38
N THR A 65 -20.97 -1.06 17.59
CA THR A 65 -22.39 -1.48 17.69
C THR A 65 -22.73 -2.64 16.77
N THR A 66 -22.06 -2.74 15.63
CA THR A 66 -22.34 -3.76 14.59
C THR A 66 -21.75 -5.12 14.95
N PHE A 67 -20.54 -5.14 15.51
CA PHE A 67 -19.85 -6.38 15.86
C PHE A 67 -19.94 -6.57 17.38
N LYS A 68 -20.90 -7.42 17.79
CA LYS A 68 -21.21 -7.65 19.21
C LYS A 68 -20.22 -8.56 19.91
N ASP A 69 -19.62 -9.49 19.18
CA ASP A 69 -18.73 -10.53 19.72
C ASP A 69 -17.25 -10.14 19.58
N PHE A 70 -16.40 -10.89 20.30
CA PHE A 70 -14.95 -10.75 20.16
C PHE A 70 -14.51 -11.04 18.73
N THR A 71 -13.75 -10.10 18.15
CA THR A 71 -13.32 -10.15 16.78
C THR A 71 -11.80 -10.16 16.66
N SER A 72 -11.32 -10.65 15.52
CA SER A 72 -9.92 -10.50 15.10
C SER A 72 -9.84 -9.46 13.98
N PHE A 73 -8.94 -8.51 14.14
CA PHE A 73 -8.61 -7.54 13.09
C PHE A 73 -7.40 -8.02 12.30
N VAL A 74 -7.54 -8.07 10.98
CA VAL A 74 -6.48 -8.45 10.05
C VAL A 74 -6.22 -7.28 9.12
N GLU A 75 -5.05 -6.67 9.16
CA GLU A 75 -4.73 -5.50 8.35
C GLU A 75 -3.69 -5.86 7.29
N PHE A 76 -4.10 -5.78 6.02
CA PHE A 76 -3.24 -5.99 4.87
C PHE A 76 -2.48 -4.70 4.54
N GLY A 77 -1.14 -4.76 4.53
CA GLY A 77 -0.31 -3.57 4.33
C GLY A 77 -0.46 -2.57 5.48
N SER A 78 -0.24 -3.04 6.70
CA SER A 78 -0.53 -2.26 7.91
C SER A 78 0.36 -1.02 8.09
N GLY A 79 1.62 -1.08 7.70
CA GLY A 79 2.55 0.04 7.88
C GLY A 79 2.59 0.53 9.33
N SER A 80 2.27 1.81 9.55
CA SER A 80 2.09 2.35 10.91
C SER A 80 0.72 1.98 11.46
N THR A 81 0.65 1.79 12.78
CA THR A 81 -0.59 1.40 13.47
C THR A 81 -1.56 2.55 13.74
N ASP A 82 -1.26 3.74 13.24
CA ASP A 82 -2.03 4.99 13.49
C ASP A 82 -3.50 4.93 13.05
N LYS A 83 -3.79 4.22 11.97
CA LYS A 83 -5.15 4.13 11.44
C LYS A 83 -5.95 3.09 12.17
N ILE A 84 -5.38 1.94 12.39
CA ILE A 84 -6.07 0.84 13.09
C ILE A 84 -6.36 1.18 14.54
N SER A 85 -5.48 1.95 15.20
CA SER A 85 -5.69 2.39 16.59
C SER A 85 -6.99 3.17 16.78
N ILE A 86 -7.48 3.87 15.74
CA ILE A 86 -8.77 4.58 15.75
C ILE A 86 -9.95 3.61 15.87
N LEU A 87 -9.79 2.40 15.37
CA LEU A 87 -10.85 1.38 15.26
C LEU A 87 -10.82 0.35 16.40
N LEU A 88 -9.68 0.25 17.11
CA LEU A 88 -9.50 -0.70 18.19
C LEU A 88 -10.40 -0.35 19.39
N ASN A 89 -10.95 -1.39 20.01
CA ASN A 89 -11.77 -1.31 21.21
C ASN A 89 -11.62 -2.58 22.04
N LYS A 90 -12.25 -2.62 23.24
CA LYS A 90 -12.16 -3.75 24.18
C LYS A 90 -12.68 -5.10 23.65
N LYS A 91 -13.46 -5.10 22.54
CA LYS A 91 -13.99 -6.32 21.90
C LYS A 91 -13.01 -6.94 20.92
N VAL A 92 -11.95 -6.25 20.52
CA VAL A 92 -10.92 -6.78 19.64
C VAL A 92 -9.93 -7.59 20.46
N LYS A 93 -9.90 -8.89 20.24
CA LYS A 93 -9.02 -9.81 20.98
C LYS A 93 -7.66 -10.00 20.31
N TYR A 94 -7.66 -10.02 18.96
CA TYR A 94 -6.46 -10.23 18.17
C TYR A 94 -6.32 -9.15 17.11
N TYR A 95 -5.10 -8.69 16.91
CA TYR A 95 -4.71 -7.84 15.78
C TYR A 95 -3.55 -8.49 15.04
N ILE A 96 -3.76 -8.72 13.75
CA ILE A 96 -2.79 -9.37 12.87
C ILE A 96 -2.39 -8.38 11.77
N PRO A 97 -1.36 -7.55 12.01
CA PRO A 97 -0.77 -6.71 10.97
C PRO A 97 0.03 -7.56 10.00
N LEU A 98 -0.30 -7.44 8.72
CA LEU A 98 0.32 -8.15 7.61
C LEU A 98 1.08 -7.14 6.73
N ASP A 99 2.40 -7.27 6.61
CA ASP A 99 3.18 -6.37 5.77
C ASP A 99 4.48 -7.05 5.29
N ILE A 100 5.01 -6.56 4.19
CA ILE A 100 6.32 -6.94 3.67
C ILE A 100 7.47 -6.27 4.46
N SER A 101 7.19 -5.12 5.09
CA SER A 101 8.15 -4.39 5.94
C SER A 101 8.09 -4.89 7.39
N PHE A 102 8.55 -6.12 7.62
CA PHE A 102 8.37 -6.81 8.90
C PHE A 102 8.99 -6.05 10.09
N ASP A 103 10.20 -5.52 9.95
CA ASP A 103 10.85 -4.77 11.03
C ASP A 103 10.06 -3.51 11.40
N PHE A 104 9.47 -2.84 10.40
CA PHE A 104 8.65 -1.66 10.62
C PHE A 104 7.35 -1.98 11.36
N ILE A 105 6.62 -3.03 10.95
CA ILE A 105 5.40 -3.43 11.67
C ILE A 105 5.69 -3.96 13.07
N ARG A 106 6.83 -4.58 13.29
CA ARG A 106 7.27 -5.03 14.61
C ARG A 106 7.48 -3.85 15.56
N GLU A 107 8.15 -2.78 15.10
CA GLU A 107 8.32 -1.55 15.88
C GLU A 107 6.98 -0.87 16.16
N SER A 108 6.12 -0.74 15.13
CA SER A 108 4.79 -0.15 15.26
C SER A 108 3.90 -0.93 16.23
N SER A 109 3.98 -2.26 16.18
CA SER A 109 3.23 -3.16 17.08
C SER A 109 3.64 -3.00 18.55
N LYS A 110 4.93 -2.83 18.83
CA LYS A 110 5.42 -2.54 20.18
C LYS A 110 4.84 -1.22 20.74
N LYS A 111 4.78 -0.19 19.91
CA LYS A 111 4.15 1.10 20.30
C LYS A 111 2.65 0.91 20.56
N LEU A 112 1.96 0.19 19.70
CA LEU A 112 0.53 -0.07 19.84
C LEU A 112 0.21 -0.86 21.11
N HIS A 113 1.02 -1.87 21.45
CA HIS A 113 0.84 -2.70 22.63
C HIS A 113 0.88 -1.90 23.94
N ARG A 114 1.66 -0.83 24.02
CA ARG A 114 1.68 0.07 25.19
C ARG A 114 0.32 0.72 25.45
N ASN A 115 -0.43 1.05 24.39
CA ASN A 115 -1.76 1.67 24.48
C ASN A 115 -2.88 0.63 24.61
N PHE A 116 -2.63 -0.61 24.22
CA PHE A 116 -3.60 -1.71 24.22
C PHE A 116 -2.96 -2.99 24.81
N PRO A 117 -2.64 -3.03 26.11
CA PRO A 117 -1.88 -4.14 26.71
C PRO A 117 -2.60 -5.49 26.66
N ASN A 118 -3.94 -5.50 26.64
CA ASN A 118 -4.76 -6.72 26.55
C ASN A 118 -4.96 -7.23 25.13
N LEU A 119 -4.53 -6.46 24.11
CA LEU A 119 -4.64 -6.85 22.70
C LEU A 119 -3.50 -7.81 22.34
N LYS A 120 -3.87 -9.01 21.84
CA LYS A 120 -2.90 -9.95 21.29
C LYS A 120 -2.52 -9.52 19.87
N ILE A 121 -1.31 -8.97 19.72
CA ILE A 121 -0.80 -8.50 18.43
C ILE A 121 0.12 -9.58 17.85
N ILE A 122 -0.11 -9.97 16.59
CA ILE A 122 0.64 -11.03 15.88
C ILE A 122 1.18 -10.44 14.57
N PRO A 123 2.31 -9.69 14.60
CA PRO A 123 2.91 -9.17 13.38
C PRO A 123 3.34 -10.31 12.47
N THR A 124 2.92 -10.26 11.21
CA THR A 124 3.17 -11.33 10.26
C THR A 124 3.79 -10.76 8.98
N TYR A 125 4.98 -11.25 8.62
CA TYR A 125 5.58 -10.96 7.32
C TYR A 125 4.80 -11.65 6.20
N CYS A 126 4.37 -10.87 5.20
CA CYS A 126 3.74 -11.45 4.02
C CYS A 126 3.75 -10.52 2.80
N ASP A 127 3.74 -11.15 1.63
CA ASP A 127 3.32 -10.51 0.38
C ASP A 127 1.82 -10.80 0.21
N TYR A 128 0.97 -9.85 0.54
CA TYR A 128 -0.50 -9.99 0.52
C TYR A 128 -1.09 -10.20 -0.88
N ASN A 129 -0.28 -10.19 -1.94
CA ASN A 129 -0.69 -10.65 -3.27
C ASN A 129 -0.93 -12.17 -3.31
N LYS A 130 -0.49 -12.89 -2.29
CA LYS A 130 -0.67 -14.34 -2.16
C LYS A 130 -1.71 -14.65 -1.08
N PHE A 131 -2.23 -15.88 -1.12
CA PHE A 131 -3.01 -16.42 -0.01
C PHE A 131 -2.13 -16.50 1.25
N ILE A 132 -2.72 -16.14 2.39
CA ILE A 132 -2.07 -16.15 3.70
C ILE A 132 -2.89 -17.04 4.63
N SER A 133 -2.26 -18.05 5.21
CA SER A 133 -2.84 -18.81 6.30
C SER A 133 -2.70 -18.01 7.59
N LEU A 134 -3.82 -17.71 8.23
CA LEU A 134 -3.84 -17.02 9.51
C LEU A 134 -3.61 -18.01 10.66
N PRO A 135 -3.12 -17.58 11.82
CA PRO A 135 -2.97 -18.44 13.00
C PRO A 135 -4.29 -19.12 13.40
N ASN A 136 -4.24 -20.42 13.76
CA ASN A 136 -5.44 -21.19 14.11
C ASN A 136 -6.16 -20.70 15.37
N LYS A 137 -5.47 -19.98 16.26
CA LYS A 137 -5.98 -19.53 17.57
C LYS A 137 -6.66 -18.15 17.55
N ILE A 138 -7.22 -17.74 16.42
CA ILE A 138 -7.93 -16.46 16.31
C ILE A 138 -9.45 -16.67 16.32
N THR A 139 -10.21 -15.60 16.56
CA THR A 139 -11.67 -15.66 16.63
C THR A 139 -12.33 -16.05 15.30
N LYS A 140 -13.54 -16.64 15.35
CA LYS A 140 -14.29 -17.00 14.13
C LYS A 140 -14.61 -15.78 13.26
N ILE A 141 -15.02 -14.66 13.87
CA ILE A 141 -15.33 -13.43 13.15
C ILE A 141 -14.03 -12.67 12.88
N LYS A 142 -13.75 -12.44 11.62
CA LYS A 142 -12.56 -11.69 11.16
C LYS A 142 -13.00 -10.45 10.39
N ILE A 143 -12.40 -9.33 10.74
CA ILE A 143 -12.58 -8.08 10.03
C ILE A 143 -11.24 -7.72 9.41
N GLY A 144 -11.21 -7.72 8.07
CA GLY A 144 -10.07 -7.29 7.30
C GLY A 144 -10.05 -5.78 7.10
N PHE A 145 -8.87 -5.22 7.00
CA PHE A 145 -8.64 -3.82 6.64
C PHE A 145 -7.59 -3.74 5.55
N PHE A 146 -7.87 -2.96 4.52
CA PHE A 146 -6.92 -2.61 3.47
C PHE A 146 -7.04 -1.13 3.18
N LEU A 147 -6.28 -0.34 3.91
CA LEU A 147 -6.41 1.10 4.01
C LEU A 147 -5.34 1.83 3.17
N GLY A 148 -5.38 3.17 3.15
CA GLY A 148 -4.38 4.00 2.49
C GLY A 148 -4.48 4.06 0.98
N SER A 149 -5.59 3.61 0.40
CA SER A 149 -5.74 3.49 -1.06
C SER A 149 -4.75 2.53 -1.71
N SER A 150 -4.17 1.60 -0.95
CA SER A 150 -3.22 0.60 -1.44
C SER A 150 -3.80 -0.28 -2.55
N ILE A 151 -5.14 -0.42 -2.60
CA ILE A 151 -5.87 -1.11 -3.68
C ILE A 151 -5.61 -0.49 -5.06
N GLY A 152 -5.24 0.78 -5.12
CA GLY A 152 -4.87 1.47 -6.36
C GLY A 152 -3.47 1.16 -6.87
N ASN A 153 -2.59 0.58 -6.04
CA ASN A 153 -1.18 0.37 -6.38
C ASN A 153 -0.92 -0.91 -7.17
N PHE A 154 -1.94 -1.69 -7.39
CA PHE A 154 -1.88 -2.91 -8.19
C PHE A 154 -1.82 -2.62 -9.70
N TYR A 155 -1.15 -3.51 -10.45
CA TYR A 155 -1.06 -3.44 -11.91
C TYR A 155 -2.00 -4.45 -12.57
N ASN A 156 -2.62 -4.05 -13.69
CA ASN A 156 -3.26 -4.95 -14.65
C ASN A 156 -4.20 -6.01 -14.04
N GLY A 157 -5.05 -5.64 -13.09
CA GLY A 157 -6.04 -6.55 -12.51
C GLY A 157 -5.56 -7.34 -11.30
N GLU A 158 -4.34 -7.12 -10.83
CA GLU A 158 -3.82 -7.72 -9.58
C GLU A 158 -4.72 -7.38 -8.37
N GLU A 159 -5.41 -6.22 -8.39
CA GLU A 159 -6.38 -5.84 -7.37
C GLU A 159 -7.52 -6.85 -7.21
N LYS A 160 -7.93 -7.48 -8.31
CA LYS A 160 -8.92 -8.56 -8.29
C LYS A 160 -8.37 -9.84 -7.65
N ILE A 161 -7.11 -10.15 -7.94
CA ILE A 161 -6.40 -11.31 -7.35
C ILE A 161 -6.26 -11.10 -5.84
N PHE A 162 -5.84 -9.91 -5.42
CA PHE A 162 -5.75 -9.54 -4.01
C PHE A 162 -7.09 -9.72 -3.29
N LEU A 163 -8.18 -9.16 -3.82
CA LEU A 163 -9.49 -9.28 -3.19
C LEU A 163 -9.96 -10.74 -3.06
N LYS A 164 -9.69 -11.58 -4.06
CA LYS A 164 -9.97 -13.03 -3.98
C LYS A 164 -9.14 -13.72 -2.90
N ASN A 165 -7.86 -13.38 -2.80
CA ASN A 165 -6.97 -13.93 -1.79
C ASN A 165 -7.35 -13.45 -0.38
N ALA A 166 -7.70 -12.17 -0.23
CA ALA A 166 -8.20 -11.63 1.03
C ALA A 166 -9.47 -12.36 1.51
N LYS A 167 -10.39 -12.67 0.58
CA LYS A 167 -11.58 -13.49 0.89
C LYS A 167 -11.22 -14.88 1.41
N LYS A 168 -10.28 -15.55 0.74
CA LYS A 168 -9.79 -16.87 1.17
C LYS A 168 -9.10 -16.80 2.55
N THR A 169 -8.27 -15.78 2.76
CA THR A 169 -7.53 -15.55 4.01
C THR A 169 -8.47 -15.29 5.19
N LEU A 170 -9.48 -14.45 4.99
CA LEU A 170 -10.45 -14.11 6.04
C LEU A 170 -11.48 -15.22 6.28
N GLY A 171 -11.82 -16.00 5.26
CA GLY A 171 -12.79 -17.08 5.31
C GLY A 171 -14.24 -16.61 5.17
N LYS A 172 -15.16 -17.56 5.40
CA LYS A 172 -16.63 -17.29 5.35
C LYS A 172 -17.06 -16.36 6.48
N ASN A 173 -18.16 -15.63 6.28
CA ASN A 173 -18.75 -14.70 7.25
C ASN A 173 -17.76 -13.62 7.73
N SER A 174 -16.89 -13.20 6.83
CA SER A 174 -15.90 -12.15 7.09
C SER A 174 -16.28 -10.83 6.43
N TYR A 175 -15.67 -9.77 6.93
CA TYR A 175 -15.83 -8.42 6.43
C TYR A 175 -14.47 -7.85 6.02
N LEU A 176 -14.47 -6.97 5.02
CA LEU A 176 -13.26 -6.25 4.59
C LEU A 176 -13.56 -4.77 4.39
N PHE A 177 -12.87 -3.91 5.12
CA PHE A 177 -12.86 -2.48 4.90
C PHE A 177 -11.74 -2.14 3.90
N VAL A 178 -12.11 -1.48 2.80
CA VAL A 178 -11.16 -1.08 1.77
C VAL A 178 -11.20 0.42 1.59
N GLY A 179 -10.09 1.08 1.83
CA GLY A 179 -9.90 2.49 1.53
C GLY A 179 -9.52 2.70 0.07
N ALA A 180 -10.22 3.60 -0.62
CA ALA A 180 -9.97 3.88 -2.02
C ALA A 180 -10.02 5.38 -2.33
N ASP A 181 -8.99 5.86 -2.99
CA ASP A 181 -8.92 7.23 -3.51
C ASP A 181 -9.80 7.35 -4.76
N LEU A 182 -10.66 8.36 -4.79
CA LEU A 182 -11.61 8.55 -5.87
C LEU A 182 -11.05 9.51 -6.93
N ILE A 183 -11.54 9.37 -8.17
CA ILE A 183 -11.17 10.29 -9.25
C ILE A 183 -11.68 11.71 -8.93
N LYS A 184 -10.86 12.70 -9.17
CA LYS A 184 -11.12 14.11 -8.93
C LYS A 184 -10.26 14.99 -9.83
N ASN A 185 -10.29 16.29 -9.59
CA ASN A 185 -9.51 17.26 -10.35
C ASN A 185 -8.03 16.87 -10.43
N LYS A 186 -7.47 16.96 -11.64
CA LYS A 186 -6.08 16.60 -11.95
C LYS A 186 -5.07 17.33 -11.06
N ASN A 187 -5.25 18.63 -10.84
CA ASN A 187 -4.31 19.42 -10.06
C ASN A 187 -4.23 18.96 -8.59
N ILE A 188 -5.37 18.53 -8.01
CA ILE A 188 -5.41 18.00 -6.65
C ILE A 188 -4.65 16.68 -6.58
N LEU A 189 -4.87 15.80 -7.57
CA LEU A 189 -4.19 14.52 -7.63
C LEU A 189 -2.68 14.70 -7.83
N GLU A 190 -2.26 15.52 -8.79
CA GLU A 190 -0.84 15.71 -9.09
C GLU A 190 -0.09 16.39 -7.94
N LYS A 191 -0.69 17.36 -7.24
CA LYS A 191 -0.10 17.99 -6.05
C LYS A 191 0.14 16.97 -4.93
N ALA A 192 -0.79 16.03 -4.71
CA ALA A 192 -0.65 15.01 -3.66
C ALA A 192 0.55 14.07 -3.90
N TYR A 193 0.99 13.90 -5.15
CA TYR A 193 2.14 13.07 -5.52
C TYR A 193 3.40 13.88 -5.83
N ASN A 194 3.33 15.21 -5.75
CA ASN A 194 4.46 16.13 -5.96
C ASN A 194 4.47 17.17 -4.82
N ASP A 195 4.56 16.69 -3.59
CA ASP A 195 4.53 17.50 -2.38
C ASP A 195 5.67 18.52 -2.35
N SER A 196 5.39 19.71 -1.83
CA SER A 196 6.36 20.83 -1.74
C SER A 196 7.58 20.49 -0.86
N GLY A 197 7.39 19.60 0.12
CA GLY A 197 8.47 19.08 0.95
C GLY A 197 9.39 18.08 0.24
N GLY A 198 9.05 17.62 -0.98
CA GLY A 198 9.84 16.67 -1.77
C GLY A 198 9.93 15.27 -1.15
N PHE A 199 8.99 14.88 -0.29
CA PHE A 199 9.00 13.57 0.36
C PHE A 199 8.68 12.45 -0.63
N ALA A 200 7.73 12.67 -1.56
CA ALA A 200 7.41 11.74 -2.63
C ALA A 200 8.61 11.48 -3.55
N ALA A 201 9.37 12.54 -3.87
CA ALA A 201 10.60 12.40 -4.66
C ALA A 201 11.65 11.56 -3.90
N ARG A 202 11.90 11.86 -2.61
CA ARG A 202 12.84 11.08 -1.79
C ARG A 202 12.42 9.63 -1.62
N PHE A 203 11.13 9.35 -1.48
CA PHE A 203 10.57 8.02 -1.41
C PHE A 203 10.87 7.22 -2.68
N ASN A 204 10.62 7.80 -3.85
CA ASN A 204 10.86 7.15 -5.13
C ASN A 204 12.35 7.00 -5.46
N LEU A 205 13.16 8.04 -5.19
CA LEU A 205 14.61 8.00 -5.41
C LEU A 205 15.35 7.05 -4.44
N ASN A 206 14.72 6.69 -3.32
CA ASN A 206 15.25 5.66 -2.42
C ASN A 206 15.41 4.31 -3.11
N LEU A 207 14.64 4.00 -4.15
CA LEU A 207 14.82 2.79 -4.95
C LEU A 207 16.20 2.70 -5.60
N VAL A 208 16.77 3.83 -6.05
CA VAL A 208 18.14 3.87 -6.59
C VAL A 208 19.16 3.54 -5.50
N ARG A 209 18.97 4.08 -4.28
CA ARG A 209 19.80 3.73 -3.11
C ARG A 209 19.70 2.25 -2.79
N ARG A 210 18.48 1.71 -2.80
CA ARG A 210 18.22 0.31 -2.55
C ARG A 210 18.91 -0.58 -3.59
N MET A 211 18.86 -0.21 -4.88
CA MET A 211 19.60 -0.90 -5.94
C MET A 211 21.12 -0.88 -5.68
N ASN A 212 21.67 0.24 -5.21
CA ASN A 212 23.09 0.31 -4.88
C ASN A 212 23.44 -0.60 -3.69
N ASN A 213 22.67 -0.55 -2.62
CA ASN A 213 22.97 -1.28 -1.37
C ASN A 213 22.76 -2.79 -1.53
N GLU A 214 21.71 -3.20 -2.22
CA GLU A 214 21.31 -4.61 -2.31
C GLU A 214 21.84 -5.30 -3.57
N ILE A 215 22.13 -4.54 -4.65
CA ILE A 215 22.53 -5.08 -5.95
C ILE A 215 23.93 -4.59 -6.39
N ASN A 216 24.46 -3.58 -5.71
CA ASN A 216 25.78 -2.97 -6.02
C ASN A 216 25.83 -2.32 -7.43
N THR A 217 24.76 -1.61 -7.83
CA THR A 217 24.66 -1.04 -9.18
C THR A 217 25.53 0.20 -9.39
N LYS A 218 26.01 0.85 -8.32
CA LYS A 218 26.86 2.06 -8.34
C LYS A 218 26.21 3.27 -9.07
N LEU A 219 24.88 3.31 -9.16
CA LEU A 219 24.14 4.40 -9.77
C LEU A 219 24.19 5.66 -8.89
N LYS A 220 24.43 6.83 -9.47
CA LYS A 220 24.40 8.10 -8.73
C LYS A 220 22.96 8.60 -8.63
N ILE A 221 22.44 8.79 -7.39
CA ILE A 221 21.05 9.25 -7.15
C ILE A 221 20.78 10.58 -7.83
N ASN A 222 21.76 11.50 -7.82
CA ASN A 222 21.65 12.82 -8.44
C ASN A 222 21.51 12.78 -9.97
N ASP A 223 21.82 11.64 -10.61
CA ASP A 223 21.61 11.43 -12.04
C ASP A 223 20.16 11.05 -12.38
N PHE A 224 19.29 11.06 -11.40
CA PHE A 224 17.86 10.80 -11.57
C PHE A 224 17.02 12.01 -11.14
N LYS A 225 15.85 12.14 -11.73
CA LYS A 225 14.78 13.03 -11.27
C LYS A 225 13.49 12.23 -11.09
N TYR A 226 12.65 12.70 -10.21
CA TYR A 226 11.33 12.16 -9.98
C TYR A 226 10.28 12.94 -10.76
N ILE A 227 9.29 12.27 -11.31
CA ILE A 227 8.09 12.86 -11.88
C ILE A 227 6.87 12.02 -11.53
N SER A 228 5.74 12.65 -11.27
CA SER A 228 4.45 11.97 -11.16
C SER A 228 3.38 12.73 -11.93
N LYS A 229 2.57 12.01 -12.72
CA LYS A 229 1.53 12.58 -13.58
C LYS A 229 0.30 11.70 -13.59
N LEU A 230 -0.85 12.33 -13.77
CA LEU A 230 -2.12 11.63 -13.98
C LEU A 230 -2.23 11.13 -15.43
N ASN A 231 -2.44 9.84 -15.57
CA ASN A 231 -2.87 9.23 -16.81
C ASN A 231 -4.41 9.19 -16.82
N MET A 232 -5.03 10.18 -17.46
CA MET A 232 -6.49 10.35 -17.49
C MET A 232 -7.24 9.13 -18.05
N PRO A 233 -6.88 8.58 -19.24
CA PRO A 233 -7.58 7.43 -19.81
C PRO A 233 -7.61 6.21 -18.88
N LYS A 234 -6.56 6.04 -18.06
CA LYS A 234 -6.47 4.92 -17.11
C LYS A 234 -6.93 5.30 -15.69
N SER A 235 -7.27 6.56 -15.46
CA SER A 235 -7.57 7.10 -14.13
C SER A 235 -6.50 6.71 -13.09
N THR A 236 -5.22 6.83 -13.45
CA THR A 236 -4.11 6.43 -12.60
C THR A 236 -3.06 7.51 -12.44
N MET A 237 -2.67 7.81 -11.22
CA MET A 237 -1.39 8.49 -10.97
C MET A 237 -0.25 7.52 -11.31
N GLN A 238 0.74 8.00 -12.02
CA GLN A 238 1.92 7.23 -12.41
C GLN A 238 3.19 7.96 -12.00
N SER A 239 3.99 7.30 -11.18
CA SER A 239 5.28 7.84 -10.72
C SER A 239 6.44 7.17 -11.44
N PHE A 240 7.46 7.97 -11.73
CA PHE A 240 8.65 7.55 -12.45
C PHE A 240 9.90 8.16 -11.83
N ILE A 241 10.98 7.39 -11.82
CA ILE A 241 12.33 7.94 -11.79
C ILE A 241 12.87 8.01 -13.22
N VAL A 242 13.52 9.13 -13.57
CA VAL A 242 13.95 9.43 -14.95
C VAL A 242 15.44 9.66 -14.95
N SER A 243 16.18 8.95 -15.79
CA SER A 243 17.61 9.12 -15.91
C SER A 243 17.93 10.45 -16.62
N LYS A 244 18.77 11.30 -16.00
CA LYS A 244 19.19 12.60 -16.57
C LYS A 244 20.23 12.47 -17.69
N LYS A 245 20.93 11.32 -17.73
CA LYS A 245 21.98 11.04 -18.72
C LYS A 245 21.99 9.56 -19.10
N LYS A 246 22.76 9.21 -20.13
CA LYS A 246 23.02 7.80 -20.46
C LYS A 246 23.87 7.16 -19.36
N GLN A 247 23.42 6.00 -18.82
CA GLN A 247 24.10 5.29 -17.75
C GLN A 247 24.24 3.83 -18.11
N LYS A 248 25.37 3.22 -17.71
CA LYS A 248 25.64 1.78 -17.84
C LYS A 248 25.87 1.23 -16.43
N PHE A 249 25.29 0.09 -16.12
CA PHE A 249 25.49 -0.62 -14.85
C PHE A 249 25.31 -2.13 -15.04
N PHE A 250 25.69 -2.89 -14.05
CA PHE A 250 25.66 -4.34 -14.09
C PHE A 250 24.83 -4.90 -12.93
N ILE A 251 24.14 -6.00 -13.17
CA ILE A 251 23.43 -6.79 -12.15
C ILE A 251 23.77 -8.26 -12.40
N ASN A 252 24.48 -8.90 -11.47
CA ASN A 252 24.95 -10.27 -11.60
C ASN A 252 25.65 -10.53 -12.97
N GLY A 253 26.60 -9.68 -13.33
CA GLY A 253 27.34 -9.77 -14.58
C GLY A 253 26.58 -9.31 -15.84
N LYS A 254 25.24 -9.18 -15.79
CA LYS A 254 24.45 -8.73 -16.93
C LYS A 254 24.48 -7.21 -17.04
N LYS A 255 24.85 -6.71 -18.23
CA LYS A 255 24.90 -5.28 -18.56
C LYS A 255 23.51 -4.70 -18.80
N PHE A 256 23.22 -3.56 -18.21
CA PHE A 256 22.03 -2.74 -18.43
C PHE A 256 22.43 -1.34 -18.85
N VAL A 257 21.59 -0.74 -19.69
CA VAL A 257 21.77 0.65 -20.16
C VAL A 257 20.46 1.41 -19.93
N LEU A 258 20.58 2.60 -19.35
CA LEU A 258 19.53 3.59 -19.32
C LEU A 258 19.90 4.71 -20.30
N LYS A 259 18.99 5.05 -21.18
CA LYS A 259 19.13 6.22 -22.07
C LYS A 259 18.88 7.51 -21.30
N LYS A 260 19.39 8.65 -21.79
CA LYS A 260 18.97 9.96 -21.30
C LYS A 260 17.45 10.12 -21.45
N ASN A 261 16.80 10.62 -20.41
CA ASN A 261 15.34 10.77 -20.29
C ASN A 261 14.54 9.48 -20.26
N GLU A 262 15.20 8.31 -20.12
CA GLU A 262 14.48 7.04 -19.96
C GLU A 262 13.76 7.00 -18.62
N LYS A 263 12.48 6.61 -18.68
CA LYS A 263 11.58 6.51 -17.53
C LYS A 263 11.56 5.10 -16.98
N ILE A 264 11.70 4.97 -15.67
CA ILE A 264 11.47 3.73 -14.94
C ILE A 264 10.22 3.96 -14.09
N GLN A 265 9.15 3.23 -14.37
CA GLN A 265 7.93 3.33 -13.59
C GLN A 265 8.14 2.72 -12.20
N THR A 266 7.85 3.47 -11.17
CA THR A 266 8.04 3.06 -9.76
C THR A 266 6.72 2.82 -9.05
N GLU A 267 5.65 3.52 -9.47
CA GLU A 267 4.34 3.38 -8.84
C GLU A 267 3.22 3.61 -9.85
N THR A 268 2.11 2.96 -9.60
CA THR A 268 0.80 3.30 -10.16
C THR A 268 -0.17 3.47 -8.99
N SER A 269 -1.12 4.38 -9.11
CA SER A 269 -2.19 4.52 -8.13
C SER A 269 -3.51 4.85 -8.83
N LYS A 270 -4.30 3.80 -9.02
CA LYS A 270 -5.61 3.87 -9.66
C LYS A 270 -6.59 4.66 -8.79
N LYS A 271 -7.34 5.52 -9.43
CA LYS A 271 -8.42 6.28 -8.82
C LYS A 271 -9.73 5.67 -9.24
N PHE A 272 -10.62 5.49 -8.29
CA PHE A 272 -11.87 4.77 -8.50
C PHE A 272 -13.05 5.74 -8.65
N THR A 273 -14.09 5.30 -9.33
CA THR A 273 -15.46 5.78 -9.13
C THR A 273 -16.17 4.79 -8.22
N PHE A 274 -17.29 5.19 -7.60
CA PHE A 274 -18.12 4.26 -6.82
C PHE A 274 -18.55 3.05 -7.66
N SER A 275 -18.92 3.28 -8.93
CA SER A 275 -19.32 2.22 -9.85
C SER A 275 -18.17 1.27 -10.17
N SER A 276 -16.98 1.80 -10.50
CA SER A 276 -15.82 0.97 -10.86
C SER A 276 -15.35 0.11 -9.67
N PHE A 277 -15.39 0.65 -8.43
CA PHE A 277 -15.06 -0.11 -7.25
C PHE A 277 -16.09 -1.20 -6.95
N LYS A 278 -17.40 -0.91 -7.06
CA LYS A 278 -18.46 -1.91 -6.89
C LYS A 278 -18.32 -3.06 -7.89
N LYS A 279 -18.01 -2.75 -9.17
CA LYS A 279 -17.75 -3.78 -10.20
C LYS A 279 -16.55 -4.65 -9.85
N LEU A 280 -15.45 -4.05 -9.38
CA LEU A 280 -14.26 -4.77 -8.92
C LEU A 280 -14.60 -5.72 -7.76
N ALA A 281 -15.27 -5.22 -6.73
CA ALA A 281 -15.67 -6.02 -5.56
C ALA A 281 -16.55 -7.22 -5.98
N LYS A 282 -17.62 -6.98 -6.76
CA LYS A 282 -18.52 -8.01 -7.27
C LYS A 282 -17.76 -9.07 -8.07
N SER A 283 -16.88 -8.67 -9.00
CA SER A 283 -16.08 -9.61 -9.81
C SER A 283 -15.04 -10.40 -9.02
N SER A 284 -14.78 -10.01 -7.78
CA SER A 284 -13.88 -10.68 -6.84
C SER A 284 -14.63 -11.52 -5.81
N GLY A 285 -15.96 -11.63 -5.93
CA GLY A 285 -16.81 -12.41 -5.06
C GLY A 285 -17.20 -11.71 -3.75
N TRP A 286 -17.04 -10.39 -3.66
CA TRP A 286 -17.45 -9.59 -2.52
C TRP A 286 -18.74 -8.82 -2.80
N LYS A 287 -19.60 -8.68 -1.78
CA LYS A 287 -20.76 -7.79 -1.77
C LYS A 287 -20.37 -6.48 -1.09
N VAL A 288 -20.64 -5.34 -1.72
CA VAL A 288 -20.49 -4.03 -1.10
C VAL A 288 -21.75 -3.76 -0.28
N ASN A 289 -21.61 -3.75 1.05
CA ASN A 289 -22.74 -3.51 1.95
C ASN A 289 -22.95 -2.02 2.21
N ARG A 290 -21.85 -1.28 2.34
CA ARG A 290 -21.88 0.14 2.68
C ARG A 290 -20.59 0.81 2.24
N PHE A 291 -20.62 2.14 2.12
CA PHE A 291 -19.42 2.96 2.02
C PHE A 291 -19.61 4.27 2.78
N TRP A 292 -18.50 4.87 3.17
CA TRP A 292 -18.42 6.20 3.76
C TRP A 292 -17.44 7.01 2.95
N CYS A 293 -17.77 8.26 2.66
CA CYS A 293 -16.91 9.21 1.96
C CYS A 293 -16.85 10.55 2.70
N ASP A 294 -15.92 11.38 2.31
CA ASP A 294 -15.89 12.79 2.70
C ASP A 294 -16.88 13.60 1.85
N GLU A 295 -17.17 14.82 2.29
CA GLU A 295 -18.15 15.72 1.66
C GLU A 295 -17.84 16.04 0.20
N LYS A 296 -16.56 16.06 -0.16
CA LYS A 296 -16.09 16.34 -1.53
C LYS A 296 -15.96 15.08 -2.40
N ASN A 297 -16.31 13.91 -1.86
CA ASN A 297 -16.12 12.62 -2.55
C ASN A 297 -14.67 12.38 -3.03
N TYR A 298 -13.69 12.80 -2.23
CA TYR A 298 -12.30 12.60 -2.58
C TYR A 298 -11.81 11.20 -2.23
N TYR A 299 -12.36 10.62 -1.17
CA TYR A 299 -11.94 9.33 -0.64
C TYR A 299 -13.13 8.54 -0.11
N ALA A 300 -13.13 7.24 -0.29
CA ALA A 300 -14.14 6.38 0.28
C ALA A 300 -13.53 5.18 1.02
N VAL A 301 -14.21 4.75 2.07
CA VAL A 301 -13.98 3.47 2.74
C VAL A 301 -15.20 2.59 2.48
N PHE A 302 -14.99 1.47 1.80
CA PHE A 302 -16.02 0.50 1.46
C PHE A 302 -16.02 -0.64 2.46
N LEU A 303 -17.20 -1.04 2.91
CA LEU A 303 -17.43 -2.27 3.70
C LEU A 303 -17.91 -3.37 2.77
N LEU A 304 -17.14 -4.43 2.69
CA LEU A 304 -17.42 -5.63 1.91
C LEU A 304 -17.78 -6.79 2.85
N SER A 305 -18.67 -7.67 2.42
CA SER A 305 -18.92 -8.97 3.06
C SER A 305 -18.63 -10.11 2.09
N SER A 306 -18.15 -11.24 2.66
CA SER A 306 -17.78 -12.43 1.89
C SER A 306 -19.01 -13.27 1.50
#